data_a15cbea41d5f4ab44b5b98f73ee4b22c
#
_entry.id   a15cbea41d5f4ab44b5b98f73ee4b22c
#
_cell.length_a   1.000
_cell.length_b   1.000
_cell.length_c   1.000
_cell.angle_alpha   90.00
_cell.angle_beta   90.00
_cell.angle_gamma   90.00
#
_symmetry.space_group_name_H-M   'P 1'
#
loop_
_entity.id
_entity.type
_entity.pdbx_description
1 polymer ?
#
loop_
_entity_poly.entity_id
_entity_poly.type
_entity_poly.pdbx_seq_one_letter_code
_entity_poly.pdbx_strand_id
1 'polypeptide(L)'
;MSAPAHPLLIVISGPSGSGKTTLCNRLVNEFAFVSYSVSCTTRPPRPGEIDGTNYHFLDEDDFRTRLDRGEFLEHAVVHGFHYGTLRDPVYQALAGGRDMLMDIDK
;
A
#
# COMPACT_ATOMS: atom_id res chain seq x y z
N MET A 1 -2.58 17.05 20.42
CA MET A 1 -1.44 16.14 20.23
C MET A 1 -0.71 16.54 18.97
N SER A 2 0.59 16.69 19.03
CA SER A 2 1.41 17.04 17.88
C SER A 2 1.75 15.80 17.06
N ALA A 3 2.05 16.00 15.78
CA ALA A 3 2.53 14.92 14.91
C ALA A 3 3.86 14.37 15.46
N PRO A 4 4.19 13.10 15.18
CA PRO A 4 5.48 12.54 15.57
C PRO A 4 6.63 13.34 14.98
N ALA A 5 7.72 13.49 15.74
CA ALA A 5 8.93 14.14 15.25
C ALA A 5 9.61 13.33 14.13
N HIS A 6 9.44 12.01 14.16
CA HIS A 6 10.02 11.08 13.19
C HIS A 6 8.91 10.19 12.65
N PRO A 7 8.29 10.55 11.51
CA PRO A 7 7.26 9.72 10.91
C PRO A 7 7.75 8.30 10.62
N LEU A 8 6.88 7.33 10.81
CA LEU A 8 7.18 5.91 10.67
C LEU A 8 6.54 5.33 9.42
N LEU A 9 7.26 4.45 8.76
CA LEU A 9 6.69 3.54 7.79
C LEU A 9 6.34 2.24 8.51
N ILE A 10 5.05 1.94 8.61
CA ILE A 10 4.56 0.77 9.32
C ILE A 10 4.16 -0.28 8.29
N VAL A 11 4.78 -1.47 8.36
CA VAL A 11 4.51 -2.54 7.41
C VAL A 11 3.84 -3.69 8.15
N ILE A 12 2.65 -4.07 7.68
CA ILE A 12 1.93 -5.24 8.16
C ILE A 12 2.00 -6.30 7.07
N SER A 13 2.53 -7.46 7.42
CA SER A 13 2.82 -8.53 6.47
C SER A 13 2.09 -9.80 6.89
N GLY A 14 1.53 -10.51 5.92
CA GLY A 14 0.83 -11.77 6.17
C GLY A 14 -0.01 -12.20 4.98
N PRO A 15 -0.53 -13.44 5.01
CA PRO A 15 -1.37 -13.92 3.93
C PRO A 15 -2.72 -13.21 3.87
N SER A 16 -3.32 -13.20 2.69
CA SER A 16 -4.67 -12.70 2.50
C SER A 16 -5.64 -13.45 3.43
N GLY A 17 -6.59 -12.71 4.01
CA GLY A 17 -7.56 -13.30 4.92
C GLY A 17 -7.09 -13.48 6.35
N SER A 18 -5.88 -13.01 6.69
CA SER A 18 -5.34 -13.09 8.05
C SER A 18 -5.81 -11.97 8.97
N GLY A 19 -6.72 -11.11 8.52
CA GLY A 19 -7.20 -9.97 9.30
C GLY A 19 -6.40 -8.69 9.11
N LYS A 20 -5.45 -8.64 8.18
CA LYS A 20 -4.64 -7.44 7.91
C LYS A 20 -5.50 -6.23 7.57
N THR A 21 -6.47 -6.40 6.69
CA THR A 21 -7.34 -5.31 6.23
C THR A 21 -8.11 -4.70 7.40
N THR A 22 -8.65 -5.52 8.28
CA THR A 22 -9.36 -5.06 9.47
C THR A 22 -8.44 -4.27 10.39
N LEU A 23 -7.23 -4.77 10.62
CA LEU A 23 -6.25 -4.09 11.46
C LEU A 23 -5.83 -2.75 10.85
N CYS A 24 -5.56 -2.72 9.54
CA CYS A 24 -5.17 -1.49 8.85
C CYS A 24 -6.28 -0.44 8.93
N ASN A 25 -7.53 -0.84 8.70
CA ASN A 25 -8.66 0.08 8.77
C ASN A 25 -8.81 0.68 10.17
N ARG A 26 -8.63 -0.14 11.21
CA ARG A 26 -8.70 0.34 12.58
C ARG A 26 -7.60 1.34 12.90
N LEU A 27 -6.37 1.07 12.48
CA LEU A 27 -5.25 1.96 12.72
C LEU A 27 -5.44 3.32 12.04
N VAL A 28 -5.89 3.32 10.78
CA VAL A 28 -6.13 4.56 10.05
C VAL A 28 -7.28 5.36 10.67
N ASN A 29 -8.33 4.68 11.13
CA ASN A 29 -9.48 5.36 11.73
C ASN A 29 -9.20 5.89 13.13
N GLU A 30 -8.37 5.22 13.91
CA GLU A 30 -8.11 5.57 15.31
C GLU A 30 -6.98 6.58 15.48
N PHE A 31 -6.05 6.66 14.54
CA PHE A 31 -4.85 7.50 14.65
C PHE A 31 -4.79 8.53 13.53
N ALA A 32 -4.96 9.80 13.88
CA ALA A 32 -5.08 10.89 12.90
C ALA A 32 -3.83 11.10 12.05
N PHE A 33 -2.66 10.65 12.50
CA PHE A 33 -1.39 10.83 11.78
C PHE A 33 -1.01 9.65 10.91
N VAL A 34 -1.87 8.64 10.80
CA VAL A 34 -1.61 7.44 10.01
C VAL A 34 -2.36 7.53 8.69
N SER A 35 -1.64 7.42 7.59
CA SER A 35 -2.20 7.30 6.24
C SER A 35 -1.98 5.89 5.73
N TYR A 36 -2.90 5.42 4.87
CA TYR A 36 -2.79 4.10 4.27
C TYR A 36 -2.22 4.21 2.86
N SER A 37 -1.26 3.33 2.54
CA SER A 37 -0.70 3.22 1.20
C SER A 37 -1.48 2.19 0.40
N VAL A 38 -2.16 2.64 -0.65
CA VAL A 38 -2.87 1.75 -1.57
C VAL A 38 -1.85 1.13 -2.53
N SER A 39 -1.72 -0.19 -2.49
CA SER A 39 -0.77 -0.91 -3.35
C SER A 39 -1.31 -1.09 -4.76
N CYS A 40 -0.40 -1.31 -5.72
CA CYS A 40 -0.74 -1.66 -7.09
C CYS A 40 -0.71 -3.18 -7.26
N THR A 41 -1.56 -3.70 -8.13
CA THR A 41 -1.54 -5.11 -8.51
C THR A 41 -1.99 -5.32 -9.95
N THR A 42 -1.49 -6.37 -10.57
CA THR A 42 -1.96 -6.82 -11.88
C THR A 42 -3.08 -7.86 -11.77
N ARG A 43 -3.43 -8.26 -10.56
CA ARG A 43 -4.55 -9.17 -10.33
C ARG A 43 -5.87 -8.47 -10.68
N PRO A 44 -6.80 -9.16 -11.36
CA PRO A 44 -8.12 -8.58 -11.60
C PRO A 44 -8.85 -8.27 -10.29
N PRO A 45 -9.67 -7.22 -10.25
CA PRO A 45 -10.48 -6.94 -9.08
C PRO A 45 -11.42 -8.10 -8.73
N ARG A 46 -11.57 -8.37 -7.44
CA ARG A 46 -12.56 -9.31 -6.92
C ARG A 46 -13.87 -8.57 -6.65
N PRO A 47 -15.00 -9.30 -6.54
CA PRO A 47 -16.27 -8.65 -6.21
C PRO A 47 -16.16 -7.79 -4.95
N GLY A 48 -16.66 -6.55 -5.04
CA GLY A 48 -16.61 -5.60 -3.93
C GLY A 48 -15.33 -4.79 -3.83
N GLU A 49 -14.30 -5.11 -4.59
CA GLU A 49 -13.07 -4.32 -4.61
C GLU A 49 -13.22 -3.10 -5.51
N ILE A 50 -12.64 -1.98 -5.07
CA ILE A 50 -12.75 -0.69 -5.75
C ILE A 50 -11.35 -0.22 -6.12
N ASP A 51 -11.15 0.13 -7.40
CA ASP A 51 -9.90 0.69 -7.88
C ASP A 51 -9.59 2.00 -7.18
N GLY A 52 -8.34 2.13 -6.73
CA GLY A 52 -7.89 3.29 -5.99
C GLY A 52 -8.20 3.25 -4.49
N THR A 53 -8.98 2.29 -4.04
CA THR A 53 -9.32 2.11 -2.61
C THR A 53 -8.67 0.85 -2.05
N ASN A 54 -8.99 -0.31 -2.63
CA ASN A 54 -8.41 -1.58 -2.20
C ASN A 54 -7.02 -1.78 -2.81
N TYR A 55 -6.93 -1.52 -4.11
CA TYR A 55 -5.70 -1.55 -4.89
C TYR A 55 -5.81 -0.55 -6.03
N HIS A 56 -4.67 -0.17 -6.60
CA HIS A 56 -4.61 0.38 -7.95
C HIS A 56 -4.47 -0.81 -8.88
N PHE A 57 -5.53 -1.14 -9.62
CA PHE A 57 -5.53 -2.29 -10.53
C PHE A 57 -4.93 -1.85 -11.86
N LEU A 58 -3.75 -2.36 -12.18
CA LEU A 58 -3.00 -2.03 -13.39
C LEU A 58 -2.94 -3.25 -14.31
N ASP A 59 -2.84 -3.01 -15.62
CA ASP A 59 -2.46 -4.09 -16.51
C ASP A 59 -0.94 -4.37 -16.39
N GLU A 60 -0.50 -5.48 -17.00
CA GLU A 60 0.90 -5.90 -16.90
C GLU A 60 1.85 -4.89 -17.54
N ASP A 61 1.48 -4.30 -18.66
CA ASP A 61 2.33 -3.33 -19.34
C ASP A 61 2.51 -2.07 -18.51
N ASP A 62 1.44 -1.59 -17.90
CA ASP A 62 1.46 -0.43 -17.04
C ASP A 62 2.33 -0.68 -15.80
N PHE A 63 2.15 -1.84 -15.16
CA PHE A 63 2.96 -2.21 -14.01
C PHE A 63 4.44 -2.27 -14.38
N ARG A 64 4.76 -2.91 -15.50
CA ARG A 64 6.15 -3.04 -15.96
C ARG A 64 6.77 -1.67 -16.27
N THR A 65 6.02 -0.78 -16.90
CA THR A 65 6.50 0.57 -17.20
C THR A 65 6.88 1.32 -15.92
N ARG A 66 6.02 1.24 -14.90
CA ARG A 66 6.30 1.88 -13.61
C ARG A 66 7.48 1.23 -12.89
N LEU A 67 7.59 -0.09 -12.97
CA LEU A 67 8.72 -0.81 -12.40
C LEU A 67 10.04 -0.39 -13.06
N ASP A 68 10.07 -0.30 -14.38
CA ASP A 68 11.25 0.10 -15.14
C ASP A 68 11.66 1.54 -14.84
N ARG A 69 10.71 2.39 -14.49
CA ARG A 69 10.99 3.79 -14.09
C ARG A 69 11.42 3.91 -12.63
N GLY A 70 11.49 2.82 -11.89
CA GLY A 70 11.87 2.86 -10.47
C GLY A 70 10.81 3.48 -9.57
N GLU A 71 9.54 3.42 -9.95
CA GLU A 71 8.44 4.05 -9.20
C GLU A 71 8.01 3.24 -7.98
N PHE A 72 8.42 1.99 -7.85
CA PHE A 72 8.02 1.15 -6.73
C PHE A 72 9.07 1.15 -5.62
N LEU A 73 8.59 1.31 -4.38
CA LEU A 73 9.41 1.17 -3.18
C LEU A 73 9.76 -0.30 -2.95
N GLU A 74 8.80 -1.19 -3.18
CA GLU A 74 8.99 -2.64 -3.17
C GLU A 74 8.04 -3.27 -4.17
N HIS A 75 8.35 -4.48 -4.62
CA HIS A 75 7.44 -5.24 -5.46
C HIS A 75 7.67 -6.74 -5.24
N ALA A 76 6.65 -7.54 -5.56
CA ALA A 76 6.70 -8.98 -5.43
C ALA A 76 5.74 -9.64 -6.42
N VAL A 77 5.93 -10.94 -6.65
CA VAL A 77 4.99 -11.78 -7.41
C VAL A 77 4.37 -12.76 -6.44
N VAL A 78 3.04 -12.77 -6.38
CA VAL A 78 2.28 -13.68 -5.51
C VAL A 78 1.21 -14.34 -6.36
N HIS A 79 1.22 -15.66 -6.42
CA HIS A 79 0.28 -16.46 -7.22
C HIS A 79 0.22 -16.02 -8.70
N GLY A 80 1.36 -15.66 -9.26
CA GLY A 80 1.47 -15.25 -10.66
C GLY A 80 1.09 -13.82 -10.95
N PHE A 81 0.68 -13.03 -9.97
CA PHE A 81 0.34 -11.62 -10.14
C PHE A 81 1.38 -10.73 -9.47
N HIS A 82 1.63 -9.58 -10.08
CA HIS A 82 2.53 -8.58 -9.53
C HIS A 82 1.82 -7.73 -8.48
N TYR A 83 2.56 -7.37 -7.43
CA TYR A 83 2.13 -6.45 -6.39
C TYR A 83 3.26 -5.46 -6.13
N GLY A 84 2.93 -4.20 -5.88
CA GLY A 84 3.94 -3.21 -5.58
C GLY A 84 3.40 -2.01 -4.83
N THR A 85 4.28 -1.36 -4.09
CA THR A 85 3.99 -0.13 -3.36
C THR A 85 4.67 1.03 -4.05
N LEU A 86 3.91 2.05 -4.45
CA LEU A 86 4.46 3.24 -5.08
C LEU A 86 5.26 4.06 -4.07
N ARG A 87 6.45 4.49 -4.49
CA ARG A 87 7.40 5.21 -3.65
C ARG A 87 6.93 6.62 -3.31
N ASP A 88 6.45 7.37 -4.31
CA ASP A 88 6.18 8.79 -4.14
C ASP A 88 5.09 9.10 -3.12
N PRO A 89 3.93 8.41 -3.10
CA PRO A 89 2.93 8.66 -2.06
C PRO A 89 3.45 8.39 -0.65
N VAL A 90 4.30 7.37 -0.48
CA VAL A 90 4.92 7.05 0.81
C VAL A 90 5.84 8.19 1.25
N TYR A 91 6.72 8.64 0.37
CA TYR A 91 7.65 9.72 0.69
C TYR A 91 6.93 11.04 0.96
N GLN A 92 5.87 11.33 0.21
CA GLN A 92 5.09 12.54 0.43
C GLN A 92 4.39 12.54 1.79
N ALA A 93 3.83 11.40 2.22
CA ALA A 93 3.20 11.29 3.53
C ALA A 93 4.22 11.49 4.65
N LEU A 94 5.37 10.82 4.57
CA LEU A 94 6.41 10.93 5.56
C LEU A 94 6.99 12.36 5.63
N ALA A 95 7.21 12.98 4.48
CA ALA A 95 7.69 14.37 4.42
C ALA A 95 6.67 15.35 5.01
N GLY A 96 5.38 15.04 4.93
CA GLY A 96 4.30 15.83 5.54
C GLY A 96 4.10 15.56 7.03
N GLY A 97 4.95 14.78 7.66
CA GLY A 97 4.84 14.47 9.09
C GLY A 97 3.82 13.40 9.43
N ARG A 98 3.37 12.61 8.45
CA ARG A 98 2.40 11.55 8.66
C ARG A 98 3.08 10.18 8.64
N ASP A 99 2.61 9.29 9.52
CA ASP A 99 2.97 7.89 9.43
C ASP A 99 2.27 7.26 8.23
N MET A 100 2.96 6.35 7.56
CA MET A 100 2.40 5.62 6.43
C MET A 100 2.28 4.15 6.78
N LEU A 101 1.08 3.61 6.60
CA LEU A 101 0.79 2.19 6.83
C LEU A 101 0.64 1.49 5.49
N MET A 102 1.33 0.37 5.32
CA MET A 102 1.17 -0.49 4.15
C MET A 102 1.02 -1.93 4.58
N ASP A 103 0.21 -2.69 3.86
CA ASP A 103 0.08 -4.12 4.07
C ASP A 103 0.62 -4.87 2.87
N ILE A 104 1.34 -5.95 3.13
CA ILE A 104 1.99 -6.76 2.11
C ILE A 104 1.42 -8.18 2.19
N ASP A 105 0.89 -8.68 1.08
CA ASP A 105 0.46 -10.07 0.96
C ASP A 105 1.67 -11.00 0.80
N LYS A 106 1.57 -12.13 1.42
CA LYS A 106 2.60 -13.16 1.34
C LYS A 106 2.07 -14.46 0.78
#